data_4862fe4d3609129398f694e896df7f1c
#
_entry.id   4862fe4d3609129398f694e896df7f1c
#
_cell.length_a   1.000
_cell.length_b   1.000
_cell.length_c   1.000
_cell.angle_alpha   90.00
_cell.angle_beta   90.00
_cell.angle_gamma   90.00
#
_symmetry.space_group_name_H-M   'P 1'
#
loop_
_entity.id
_entity.type
_entity.pdbx_description
1 polymer ?
#
loop_
_entity_poly.entity_id
_entity_poly.type
_entity_poly.pdbx_seq_one_letter_code
_entity_poly.pdbx_strand_id
1 'polypeptide(L)'
;MAGKRDYYEVLGVVRDASKDQIKDAYRKLALQYHPDRNKAPDAEERFKEISEAYAVLSDDQKRHQYDALGRADFSQQYSQEDIFRNVDFESVFRDFGFGSNFGDLFASLFGGGSYGYGERQIRGSDIGFEVDITLDEAFSGTDKEIQVP
;
A
#
# COMPACT_ATOMS: atom_id res chain seq x y z
N MET A 1 -28.21 10.46 -9.05
CA MET A 1 -27.02 9.61 -8.91
C MET A 1 -25.81 10.52 -8.73
N ALA A 2 -25.18 10.45 -7.60
CA ALA A 2 -23.91 11.12 -7.43
C ALA A 2 -22.87 10.37 -8.27
N GLY A 3 -22.51 10.93 -9.43
CA GLY A 3 -21.38 10.41 -10.20
C GLY A 3 -20.12 10.42 -9.31
N LYS A 4 -19.30 9.39 -9.43
CA LYS A 4 -18.02 9.36 -8.74
C LYS A 4 -17.26 10.64 -9.10
N ARG A 5 -16.75 11.37 -8.12
CA ARG A 5 -15.99 12.62 -8.33
C ARG A 5 -14.74 12.36 -9.16
N ASP A 6 -14.31 13.37 -9.91
CA ASP A 6 -13.03 13.34 -10.60
C ASP A 6 -11.89 13.18 -9.57
N TYR A 7 -10.85 12.40 -9.89
CA TYR A 7 -9.73 12.19 -8.98
C TYR A 7 -8.98 13.47 -8.62
N TYR A 8 -8.92 14.43 -9.53
CA TYR A 8 -8.38 15.78 -9.24
C TYR A 8 -9.23 16.53 -8.21
N GLU A 9 -10.55 16.43 -8.32
CA GLU A 9 -11.48 17.00 -7.34
C GLU A 9 -11.40 16.29 -5.98
N VAL A 10 -11.23 14.99 -5.99
CA VAL A 10 -11.07 14.18 -4.76
C VAL A 10 -9.86 14.63 -3.96
N LEU A 11 -8.73 14.89 -4.63
CA LEU A 11 -7.51 15.40 -4.00
C LEU A 11 -7.51 16.93 -3.82
N GLY A 12 -8.44 17.64 -4.44
CA GLY A 12 -8.49 19.10 -4.39
C GLY A 12 -7.33 19.78 -5.11
N VAL A 13 -6.86 19.18 -6.20
CA VAL A 13 -5.76 19.71 -7.02
C VAL A 13 -6.24 20.04 -8.43
N VAL A 14 -5.49 20.89 -9.12
CA VAL A 14 -5.75 21.20 -10.52
C VAL A 14 -5.26 20.09 -11.46
N ARG A 15 -5.81 20.03 -12.67
CA ARG A 15 -5.47 18.95 -13.63
C ARG A 15 -4.00 18.95 -14.08
N ASP A 16 -3.34 20.06 -14.02
CA ASP A 16 -1.93 20.25 -14.33
C ASP A 16 -1.01 20.22 -13.10
N ALA A 17 -1.53 19.79 -11.95
CA ALA A 17 -0.76 19.67 -10.71
C ALA A 17 0.47 18.76 -10.90
N SER A 18 1.58 19.14 -10.29
CA SER A 18 2.80 18.35 -10.27
C SER A 18 2.63 17.11 -9.37
N LYS A 19 3.51 16.13 -9.55
CA LYS A 19 3.54 14.94 -8.68
C LYS A 19 3.71 15.31 -7.21
N ASP A 20 4.53 16.30 -6.90
CA ASP A 20 4.74 16.77 -5.53
C ASP A 20 3.47 17.41 -4.95
N GLN A 21 2.76 18.20 -5.74
CA GLN A 21 1.47 18.78 -5.33
C GLN A 21 0.41 17.69 -5.08
N ILE A 22 0.36 16.67 -5.93
CA ILE A 22 -0.53 15.51 -5.77
C ILE A 22 -0.17 14.74 -4.50
N LYS A 23 1.12 14.50 -4.26
CA LYS A 23 1.63 13.83 -3.07
C LYS A 23 1.29 14.58 -1.79
N ASP A 24 1.51 15.89 -1.76
CA ASP A 24 1.22 16.73 -0.61
C ASP A 24 -0.28 16.83 -0.32
N ALA A 25 -1.11 16.94 -1.36
CA ALA A 25 -2.56 16.93 -1.22
C ALA A 25 -3.05 15.61 -0.63
N TYR A 26 -2.55 14.49 -1.13
CA TYR A 26 -2.87 13.17 -0.60
C TYR A 26 -2.47 13.03 0.88
N ARG A 27 -1.27 13.46 1.24
CA ARG A 27 -0.79 13.42 2.63
C ARG A 27 -1.72 14.16 3.58
N LYS A 28 -2.11 15.37 3.22
CA LYS A 28 -3.02 16.20 4.04
C LYS A 28 -4.37 15.51 4.24
N LEU A 29 -4.95 15.02 3.16
CA LEU A 29 -6.26 14.34 3.19
C LEU A 29 -6.19 13.00 3.92
N ALA A 30 -5.13 12.23 3.72
CA ALA A 30 -4.93 10.96 4.40
C ALA A 30 -4.80 11.14 5.92
N LEU A 31 -4.15 12.19 6.38
CA LEU A 31 -4.10 12.54 7.81
C LEU A 31 -5.47 12.97 8.34
N GLN A 32 -6.24 13.71 7.55
CA GLN A 32 -7.56 14.19 7.94
C GLN A 32 -8.58 13.06 8.05
N TYR A 33 -8.54 12.10 7.14
CA TYR A 33 -9.48 10.98 7.07
C TYR A 33 -8.91 9.67 7.61
N HIS A 34 -7.78 9.72 8.31
CA HIS A 34 -7.18 8.53 8.90
C HIS A 34 -8.14 7.88 9.90
N PRO A 35 -8.43 6.57 9.77
CA PRO A 35 -9.43 5.89 10.62
C PRO A 35 -9.15 5.96 12.12
N ASP A 36 -7.88 6.05 12.52
CA ASP A 36 -7.49 6.18 13.93
C ASP A 36 -7.75 7.59 14.48
N ARG A 37 -7.74 8.59 13.61
CA ARG A 37 -7.93 10.01 13.99
C ARG A 37 -9.34 10.50 13.76
N ASN A 38 -9.99 10.01 12.72
CA ASN A 38 -11.32 10.42 12.31
C ASN A 38 -12.28 9.24 12.43
N LYS A 39 -13.19 9.33 13.37
CA LYS A 39 -14.21 8.30 13.65
C LYS A 39 -15.53 8.55 12.92
N ALA A 40 -15.58 9.52 12.01
CA ALA A 40 -16.75 9.78 11.21
C ALA A 40 -17.10 8.55 10.33
N PRO A 41 -18.41 8.23 10.13
CA PRO A 41 -18.81 7.07 9.36
C PRO A 41 -18.31 7.04 7.92
N ASP A 42 -18.08 8.20 7.33
CA ASP A 42 -17.61 8.37 5.96
C ASP A 42 -16.08 8.50 5.84
N ALA A 43 -15.36 8.54 6.95
CA ALA A 43 -13.89 8.73 6.94
C ALA A 43 -13.17 7.61 6.21
N GLU A 44 -13.57 6.37 6.44
CA GLU A 44 -13.00 5.19 5.78
C GLU A 44 -13.25 5.22 4.26
N GLU A 45 -14.46 5.53 3.84
CA GLU A 45 -14.81 5.64 2.42
C GLU A 45 -14.05 6.77 1.73
N ARG A 46 -13.92 7.91 2.40
CA ARG A 46 -13.10 9.05 1.94
C ARG A 46 -11.64 8.66 1.82
N PHE A 47 -11.10 7.96 2.79
CA PHE A 47 -9.73 7.49 2.79
C PHE A 47 -9.46 6.56 1.59
N LYS A 48 -10.37 5.63 1.30
CA LYS A 48 -10.29 4.76 0.12
C LYS A 48 -10.30 5.58 -1.18
N GLU A 49 -11.20 6.53 -1.28
CA GLU A 49 -11.36 7.38 -2.48
C GLU A 49 -10.11 8.23 -2.75
N ILE A 50 -9.54 8.87 -1.72
CA ILE A 50 -8.31 9.65 -1.86
C ILE A 50 -7.09 8.78 -2.18
N SER A 51 -7.01 7.56 -1.64
CA SER A 51 -5.94 6.62 -1.93
C SER A 51 -6.00 6.12 -3.38
N GLU A 52 -7.18 5.83 -3.88
CA GLU A 52 -7.41 5.47 -5.29
C GLU A 52 -7.01 6.62 -6.23
N ALA A 53 -7.43 7.84 -5.92
CA ALA A 53 -7.06 9.03 -6.68
C ALA A 53 -5.54 9.24 -6.73
N TYR A 54 -4.86 9.10 -5.61
CA TYR A 54 -3.40 9.19 -5.55
C TYR A 54 -2.72 8.10 -6.38
N ALA A 55 -3.19 6.85 -6.27
CA ALA A 55 -2.63 5.72 -7.00
C ALA A 55 -2.65 5.93 -8.52
N VAL A 56 -3.71 6.54 -9.04
CA VAL A 56 -3.84 6.86 -10.47
C VAL A 56 -3.02 8.07 -10.86
N LEU A 57 -3.12 9.16 -10.12
CA LEU A 57 -2.51 10.44 -10.48
C LEU A 57 -1.00 10.51 -10.21
N SER A 58 -0.46 9.66 -9.35
CA SER A 58 0.97 9.58 -9.06
C SER A 58 1.78 8.82 -10.12
N ASP A 59 1.13 7.95 -10.87
CA ASP A 59 1.74 7.19 -11.96
C ASP A 59 1.47 7.88 -13.31
N ASP A 60 2.52 8.20 -14.05
CA ASP A 60 2.41 8.94 -15.31
C ASP A 60 1.57 8.21 -16.35
N GLN A 61 1.70 6.90 -16.45
CA GLN A 61 0.95 6.09 -17.41
C GLN A 61 -0.53 6.03 -17.05
N LYS A 62 -0.84 5.75 -15.81
CA LYS A 62 -2.22 5.70 -15.31
C LYS A 62 -2.89 7.08 -15.41
N ARG A 63 -2.17 8.13 -15.04
CA ARG A 63 -2.64 9.50 -15.16
C ARG A 63 -2.97 9.87 -16.59
N HIS A 64 -2.07 9.57 -17.53
CA HIS A 64 -2.29 9.83 -18.96
C HIS A 64 -3.51 9.09 -19.48
N GLN A 65 -3.68 7.82 -19.13
CA GLN A 65 -4.84 7.03 -19.54
C GLN A 65 -6.14 7.53 -18.88
N TYR A 66 -6.07 7.93 -17.63
CA TYR A 66 -7.19 8.54 -16.93
C TYR A 66 -7.64 9.86 -17.60
N ASP A 67 -6.70 10.71 -17.96
CA ASP A 67 -6.97 11.98 -18.65
C ASP A 67 -7.58 11.77 -20.05
N ALA A 68 -7.19 10.69 -20.72
CA ALA A 68 -7.70 10.35 -22.06
C ALA A 68 -9.10 9.71 -22.01
N LEU A 69 -9.35 8.83 -21.04
CA LEU A 69 -10.56 8.01 -20.97
C LEU A 69 -11.66 8.59 -20.06
N GLY A 70 -11.26 9.35 -19.04
CA GLY A 70 -12.15 9.74 -17.95
C GLY A 70 -12.38 8.62 -16.92
N ARG A 71 -12.98 8.97 -15.80
CA ARG A 71 -13.12 8.06 -14.65
C ARG A 71 -13.97 6.82 -14.95
N ALA A 72 -15.04 6.96 -15.70
CA ALA A 72 -15.95 5.85 -15.96
C ALA A 72 -15.29 4.75 -16.79
N ASP A 73 -14.67 5.12 -17.88
CA ASP A 73 -14.00 4.17 -18.78
C ASP A 73 -12.71 3.62 -18.18
N PHE A 74 -11.97 4.46 -17.45
CA PHE A 74 -10.78 4.03 -16.71
C PHE A 74 -11.13 2.95 -15.66
N SER A 75 -12.22 3.13 -14.92
CA SER A 75 -12.67 2.15 -13.91
C SER A 75 -13.14 0.82 -14.52
N GLN A 76 -13.56 0.81 -15.77
CA GLN A 76 -13.89 -0.42 -16.48
C GLN A 76 -12.66 -1.17 -16.98
N GLN A 77 -11.63 -0.43 -17.35
CA GLN A 77 -10.39 -1.00 -17.91
C GLN A 77 -9.41 -1.47 -16.83
N TYR A 78 -9.39 -0.81 -15.69
CA TYR A 78 -8.47 -1.11 -14.58
C TYR A 78 -9.24 -1.63 -13.37
N SER A 79 -8.82 -2.79 -12.87
CA SER A 79 -9.30 -3.28 -11.58
C SER A 79 -8.68 -2.47 -10.43
N GLN A 80 -9.28 -2.53 -9.23
CA GLN A 80 -8.67 -1.91 -8.05
C GLN A 80 -7.25 -2.45 -7.79
N GLU A 81 -7.04 -3.73 -8.01
CA GLU A 81 -5.73 -4.36 -7.87
C GLU A 81 -4.69 -3.75 -8.83
N ASP A 82 -5.05 -3.51 -10.09
CA ASP A 82 -4.18 -2.87 -11.06
C ASP A 82 -3.87 -1.41 -10.71
N ILE A 83 -4.86 -0.71 -10.18
CA ILE A 83 -4.70 0.69 -9.75
C ILE A 83 -3.67 0.80 -8.62
N PHE A 84 -3.72 -0.09 -7.64
CA PHE A 84 -2.82 -0.06 -6.48
C PHE A 84 -1.48 -0.77 -6.70
N ARG A 85 -1.34 -1.50 -7.80
CA ARG A 85 -0.08 -2.17 -8.15
C ARG A 85 1.04 -1.14 -8.36
N ASN A 86 2.20 -1.41 -7.78
CA ASN A 86 3.40 -0.57 -7.87
C ASN A 86 3.29 0.83 -7.27
N VAL A 87 2.30 1.09 -6.44
CA VAL A 87 2.21 2.37 -5.73
C VAL A 87 2.94 2.27 -4.40
N ASP A 88 3.91 3.15 -4.20
CA ASP A 88 4.67 3.22 -2.96
C ASP A 88 4.01 4.16 -1.95
N PHE A 89 3.00 3.65 -1.26
CA PHE A 89 2.36 4.38 -0.17
C PHE A 89 3.27 4.52 1.06
N GLU A 90 4.18 3.58 1.27
CA GLU A 90 5.07 3.58 2.42
C GLU A 90 5.99 4.80 2.42
N SER A 91 6.58 5.13 1.28
CA SER A 91 7.45 6.31 1.17
C SER A 91 6.72 7.62 1.44
N VAL A 92 5.42 7.69 1.10
CA VAL A 92 4.59 8.86 1.34
C VAL A 92 4.41 9.13 2.83
N PHE A 93 4.28 8.07 3.62
CA PHE A 93 3.99 8.16 5.06
C PHE A 93 5.23 8.05 5.95
N ARG A 94 6.34 7.54 5.43
CA ARG A 94 7.61 7.43 6.17
C ARG A 94 8.07 8.78 6.73
N ASP A 95 7.95 9.82 5.93
CA ASP A 95 8.35 11.18 6.31
C ASP A 95 7.50 11.77 7.44
N PHE A 96 6.34 11.18 7.74
CA PHE A 96 5.41 11.64 8.78
C PHE A 96 5.41 10.79 10.06
N GLY A 97 6.30 9.80 10.16
CA GLY A 97 6.37 8.91 11.33
C GLY A 97 5.24 7.88 11.43
N PHE A 98 4.44 7.69 10.39
CA PHE A 98 3.37 6.68 10.33
C PHE A 98 3.84 5.32 9.79
N GLY A 99 5.14 5.12 9.64
CA GLY A 99 5.75 4.12 8.76
C GLY A 99 5.42 2.66 9.05
N SER A 100 5.12 2.25 10.27
CA SER A 100 4.97 0.81 10.57
C SER A 100 3.55 0.29 10.51
N ASN A 101 2.55 1.13 10.76
CA ASN A 101 1.15 0.70 10.86
C ASN A 101 0.32 0.95 9.60
N PHE A 102 0.86 1.71 8.65
CA PHE A 102 0.11 2.07 7.45
C PHE A 102 -0.17 0.86 6.55
N GLY A 103 0.80 -0.06 6.43
CA GLY A 103 0.64 -1.27 5.66
C GLY A 103 -0.50 -2.16 6.15
N ASP A 104 -0.57 -2.33 7.45
CA ASP A 104 -1.62 -3.13 8.09
C ASP A 104 -2.99 -2.45 7.97
N LEU A 105 -3.02 -1.14 8.13
CA LEU A 105 -4.23 -0.35 7.93
C LEU A 105 -4.72 -0.41 6.49
N PHE A 106 -3.83 -0.24 5.53
CA PHE A 106 -4.16 -0.33 4.11
C PHE A 106 -4.69 -1.71 3.74
N ALA A 107 -4.04 -2.78 4.19
CA ALA A 107 -4.48 -4.15 3.98
C ALA A 107 -5.87 -4.41 4.59
N SER A 108 -6.12 -3.87 5.77
CA SER A 108 -7.42 -3.98 6.45
C SER A 108 -8.55 -3.28 5.68
N LEU A 109 -8.28 -2.09 5.14
CA LEU A 109 -9.28 -1.29 4.42
C LEU A 109 -9.59 -1.82 3.02
N PHE A 110 -8.59 -2.38 2.34
CA PHE A 110 -8.71 -2.87 0.97
C PHE A 110 -8.86 -4.39 0.85
N GLY A 111 -9.27 -5.06 1.93
CA GLY A 111 -9.71 -6.45 1.90
C GLY A 111 -8.62 -7.49 2.07
N GLY A 112 -7.49 -7.17 2.69
CA GLY A 112 -6.46 -8.15 3.05
C GLY A 112 -5.73 -8.80 1.87
N GLY A 113 -5.97 -8.31 0.66
CA GLY A 113 -5.25 -8.75 -0.52
C GLY A 113 -3.88 -8.10 -0.63
N SER A 114 -2.99 -8.75 -1.33
CA SER A 114 -1.62 -8.28 -1.61
C SER A 114 -1.61 -7.07 -2.54
N TYR A 115 -2.35 -6.03 -2.24
CA TYR A 115 -2.36 -4.83 -3.08
C TYR A 115 -1.04 -4.08 -2.97
N GLY A 116 -0.24 -4.13 -4.01
CA GLY A 116 0.85 -3.19 -4.26
C GLY A 116 2.05 -3.26 -3.32
N TYR A 117 2.08 -4.17 -2.42
CA TYR A 117 3.32 -4.56 -1.78
C TYR A 117 3.96 -5.57 -2.74
N GLY A 118 4.94 -5.13 -3.50
CA GLY A 118 5.87 -6.02 -4.16
C GLY A 118 6.15 -7.16 -3.18
N GLU A 119 6.14 -8.38 -3.68
CA GLU A 119 6.30 -9.58 -2.88
C GLU A 119 7.07 -9.27 -1.59
N ARG A 120 6.35 -9.10 -0.48
CA ARG A 120 6.97 -9.41 0.78
C ARG A 120 7.38 -10.86 0.60
N GLN A 121 8.63 -11.07 0.20
CA GLN A 121 9.27 -12.31 0.53
C GLN A 121 9.00 -12.45 2.03
N ILE A 122 8.02 -13.28 2.33
CA ILE A 122 7.87 -13.78 3.68
C ILE A 122 9.19 -14.47 3.92
N ARG A 123 10.17 -13.75 4.43
CA ARG A 123 11.32 -14.38 5.05
C ARG A 123 10.70 -15.29 6.08
N GLY A 124 10.79 -16.58 5.81
CA GLY A 124 10.38 -17.58 6.77
C GLY A 124 10.98 -17.19 8.11
N SER A 125 10.18 -17.25 9.15
CA SER A 125 10.65 -17.01 10.51
C SER A 125 11.90 -17.85 10.71
N ASP A 126 12.99 -17.24 11.15
CA ASP A 126 14.18 -17.98 11.53
C ASP A 126 13.77 -18.95 12.63
N ILE A 127 13.76 -20.24 12.33
CA ILE A 127 13.49 -21.27 13.31
C ILE A 127 14.83 -21.62 13.94
N GLY A 128 15.03 -21.18 15.15
CA GLY A 128 16.19 -21.56 15.94
C GLY A 128 16.02 -22.98 16.45
N PHE A 129 16.91 -23.87 16.06
CA PHE A 129 17.03 -25.20 16.65
C PHE A 129 18.26 -25.24 17.55
N GLU A 130 18.06 -25.71 18.76
CA GLU A 130 19.15 -26.03 19.66
C GLU A 130 19.56 -27.48 19.44
N VAL A 131 20.76 -27.70 18.94
CA VAL A 131 21.32 -29.03 18.69
C VAL A 131 22.44 -29.30 19.67
N ASP A 132 22.22 -30.25 20.55
CA ASP A 132 23.27 -30.72 21.45
C ASP A 132 24.24 -31.61 20.68
N ILE A 133 25.52 -31.20 20.69
CA ILE A 133 26.63 -31.99 20.16
C ILE A 133 27.60 -32.31 21.28
N THR A 134 28.14 -33.53 21.28
CA THR A 134 29.19 -33.90 22.21
C THR A 134 30.54 -33.29 21.81
N LEU A 135 31.48 -33.20 22.73
CA LEU A 135 32.79 -32.65 22.44
C LEU A 135 33.53 -33.42 21.35
N ASP A 136 33.37 -34.75 21.31
CA ASP A 136 33.95 -35.62 20.30
C ASP A 136 33.32 -35.39 18.92
N GLU A 137 31.99 -35.18 18.83
CA GLU A 137 31.29 -34.83 17.61
C GLU A 137 31.69 -33.46 17.08
N ALA A 138 31.91 -32.47 17.97
CA ALA A 138 32.39 -31.16 17.58
C ALA A 138 33.83 -31.20 17.02
N PHE A 139 34.65 -32.15 17.48
CA PHE A 139 36.04 -32.30 17.06
C PHE A 139 36.17 -33.04 15.72
N SER A 140 35.34 -34.06 15.47
CA SER A 140 35.39 -34.91 14.27
C SER A 140 34.47 -34.44 13.17
N GLY A 141 33.54 -33.49 13.44
CA GLY A 141 32.46 -33.10 12.56
C GLY A 141 31.35 -34.13 12.57
N THR A 142 30.08 -33.67 12.52
CA THR A 142 28.92 -34.55 12.46
C THR A 142 27.84 -33.92 11.60
N ASP A 143 27.20 -34.75 10.83
CA ASP A 143 26.01 -34.36 10.08
C ASP A 143 24.75 -34.81 10.83
N LYS A 144 23.88 -33.89 11.17
CA LYS A 144 22.61 -34.18 11.83
C LYS A 144 21.44 -33.77 10.91
N GLU A 145 20.58 -34.71 10.65
CA GLU A 145 19.33 -34.41 9.93
C GLU A 145 18.32 -33.74 10.86
N ILE A 146 17.81 -32.61 10.44
CA ILE A 146 16.76 -31.87 11.16
C ILE A 146 15.52 -31.85 10.27
N GLN A 147 14.42 -32.41 10.77
CA GLN A 147 13.13 -32.30 10.10
C GLN A 147 12.48 -30.97 10.50
N VAL A 148 12.24 -30.13 9.51
CA VAL A 148 11.53 -28.86 9.70
C VAL A 148 10.05 -29.12 9.38
N PRO A 149 9.12 -28.80 10.30
CA PRO A 149 7.67 -28.99 10.07
C PRO A 149 7.13 -28.05 9.00
#